data_37a69a96195b8c0ef0bf5dbb0ad9423c
#
_entry.id   37a69a96195b8c0ef0bf5dbb0ad9423c
#
_cell.length_a   1.000
_cell.length_b   1.000
_cell.length_c   1.000
_cell.angle_alpha   90.00
_cell.angle_beta   90.00
_cell.angle_gamma   90.00
#
_symmetry.space_group_name_H-M   'P 1'
#
loop_
_entity.id
_entity.type
_entity.pdbx_description
1 polymer ?
#
loop_
_entity_poly.entity_id
_entity_poly.type
_entity_poly.pdbx_seq_one_letter_code
_entity_poly.pdbx_strand_id
1 'polypeptide(L)'
;MQKMMLNELKTVCNSTRTENGGAAYISTRSECLDLFAAIGGLRNADEEEMINRFMRAYAENANLAMKLLFYARDIRGGLGERKIFRSILEQLAVYEPESVRKNVCYIGKYGRYDDLLILLGTPCEETAMCCIEKQLQKDMTAMTLGENVSLLAKWLPSVNASSEETVQHAKYIARRLRLSDSEYRKILSRLRVKIRILENNLRERDYTFDYEKQPSRALYKYRKAFLRNDEARYVHFMRKAETKEARVHTGALTPYDVIAPVITAARRGYEISEEERRVMNTTWEALENFAGDERALAVVDGSGSMYVGESPLPAAVAQSLGIYFAERNSGCFHNHFITFSTRPQQITCRRKNFRQSFILFPTWSLIAMRILPILKTQEECMRKWGTSCRRLFSGM
;
A
#
# COMPACT_ATOMS: atom_id res chain seq x y z
N MET A 1 -10.49 -1.17 47.81
CA MET A 1 -10.90 -2.54 47.53
C MET A 1 -11.85 -2.67 46.30
N GLN A 2 -12.97 -1.98 46.24
CA GLN A 2 -13.93 -2.07 45.09
C GLN A 2 -13.30 -1.73 43.71
N LYS A 3 -12.49 -0.65 43.60
CA LYS A 3 -11.82 -0.28 42.34
C LYS A 3 -10.82 -1.34 41.87
N MET A 4 -10.17 -2.04 42.80
CA MET A 4 -9.17 -3.08 42.51
C MET A 4 -9.85 -4.34 41.95
N MET A 5 -10.94 -4.79 42.59
CA MET A 5 -11.76 -5.92 42.17
C MET A 5 -12.42 -5.66 40.77
N LEU A 6 -12.92 -4.44 40.54
CA LEU A 6 -13.51 -4.07 39.25
C LEU A 6 -12.45 -4.07 38.11
N ASN A 7 -11.21 -3.65 38.41
CA ASN A 7 -10.12 -3.70 37.43
C ASN A 7 -9.67 -5.13 37.14
N GLU A 8 -9.65 -6.01 38.14
CA GLU A 8 -9.35 -7.44 37.94
C GLU A 8 -10.43 -8.11 37.09
N LEU A 9 -11.72 -7.88 37.40
CA LEU A 9 -12.84 -8.39 36.61
C LEU A 9 -12.77 -7.90 35.15
N LYS A 10 -12.47 -6.63 34.93
CA LYS A 10 -12.27 -6.07 33.57
C LYS A 10 -11.10 -6.69 32.84
N THR A 11 -10.05 -7.07 33.57
CA THR A 11 -8.88 -7.73 32.98
C THR A 11 -9.19 -9.17 32.60
N VAL A 12 -9.90 -9.92 33.48
CA VAL A 12 -10.33 -11.29 33.19
C VAL A 12 -11.29 -11.33 31.99
N CYS A 13 -12.29 -10.40 31.94
CA CYS A 13 -13.24 -10.31 30.84
C CYS A 13 -12.60 -9.92 29.50
N ASN A 14 -11.41 -9.28 29.52
CA ASN A 14 -10.69 -8.88 28.30
C ASN A 14 -9.62 -9.90 27.87
N SER A 15 -9.51 -11.02 28.58
CA SER A 15 -8.53 -12.05 28.25
C SER A 15 -9.10 -13.05 27.25
N THR A 16 -8.27 -13.44 26.27
CA THR A 16 -8.55 -14.48 25.28
C THR A 16 -7.30 -15.32 25.04
N ARG A 17 -7.41 -16.28 24.16
CA ARG A 17 -6.26 -17.07 23.68
C ARG A 17 -6.18 -16.98 22.16
N THR A 18 -4.96 -16.92 21.65
CA THR A 18 -4.68 -17.07 20.22
C THR A 18 -4.96 -18.51 19.79
N GLU A 19 -5.04 -18.77 18.49
CA GLU A 19 -5.17 -20.13 17.92
C GLU A 19 -4.10 -21.09 18.46
N ASN A 20 -2.90 -20.59 18.72
CA ASN A 20 -1.80 -21.34 19.29
C ASN A 20 -1.81 -21.41 20.84
N GLY A 21 -2.90 -21.02 21.48
CA GLY A 21 -3.07 -21.08 22.95
C GLY A 21 -2.36 -19.99 23.74
N GLY A 22 -1.68 -19.05 23.11
CA GLY A 22 -1.03 -17.91 23.77
C GLY A 22 -2.03 -16.96 24.42
N ALA A 23 -1.67 -16.36 25.56
CA ALA A 23 -2.52 -15.36 26.21
C ALA A 23 -2.58 -14.08 25.37
N ALA A 24 -3.77 -13.56 25.17
CA ALA A 24 -4.03 -12.34 24.43
C ALA A 24 -5.15 -11.51 25.06
N TYR A 25 -5.28 -10.26 24.64
CA TYR A 25 -6.42 -9.41 24.98
C TYR A 25 -7.38 -9.32 23.82
N ILE A 26 -8.68 -9.24 24.11
CA ILE A 26 -9.75 -9.05 23.12
C ILE A 26 -9.70 -7.64 22.54
N SER A 27 -9.42 -6.65 23.40
CA SER A 27 -9.39 -5.22 23.06
C SER A 27 -8.27 -4.50 23.81
N THR A 28 -7.75 -3.45 23.20
CA THR A 28 -6.80 -2.52 23.84
C THR A 28 -7.48 -1.59 24.85
N ARG A 29 -8.81 -1.65 24.97
CA ARG A 29 -9.69 -0.73 25.71
C ARG A 29 -9.80 0.67 25.09
N SER A 30 -9.38 0.82 23.85
CA SER A 30 -9.62 1.97 23.00
C SER A 30 -10.15 1.49 21.65
N GLU A 31 -11.38 1.85 21.33
CA GLU A 31 -12.03 1.48 20.07
C GLU A 31 -11.28 2.10 18.87
N CYS A 32 -10.72 3.31 19.05
CA CYS A 32 -9.90 3.93 18.03
C CYS A 32 -8.60 3.15 17.76
N LEU A 33 -7.94 2.64 18.79
CA LEU A 33 -6.72 1.86 18.65
C LEU A 33 -7.01 0.48 18.06
N ASP A 34 -8.10 -0.16 18.50
CA ASP A 34 -8.57 -1.44 17.96
C ASP A 34 -8.94 -1.30 16.48
N LEU A 35 -9.62 -0.21 16.11
CA LEU A 35 -9.91 0.10 14.70
C LEU A 35 -8.63 0.30 13.90
N PHE A 36 -7.66 1.07 14.42
CA PHE A 36 -6.38 1.29 13.74
C PHE A 36 -5.64 -0.03 13.45
N ALA A 37 -5.59 -0.94 14.43
CA ALA A 37 -4.95 -2.23 14.27
C ALA A 37 -5.69 -3.15 13.28
N ALA A 38 -7.04 -3.10 13.28
CA ALA A 38 -7.87 -4.00 12.47
C ALA A 38 -8.18 -3.47 11.06
N ILE A 39 -8.10 -2.16 10.80
CA ILE A 39 -8.70 -1.52 9.63
C ILE A 39 -8.19 -2.08 8.30
N GLY A 40 -6.92 -2.47 8.22
CA GLY A 40 -6.37 -3.11 7.02
C GLY A 40 -6.95 -4.51 6.77
N GLY A 41 -7.27 -5.25 7.83
CA GLY A 41 -7.91 -6.58 7.77
C GLY A 41 -9.40 -6.53 7.41
N LEU A 42 -10.07 -5.42 7.72
CA LEU A 42 -11.51 -5.24 7.43
C LEU A 42 -11.85 -5.23 5.93
N ARG A 43 -10.86 -5.19 5.05
CA ARG A 43 -11.07 -5.30 3.59
C ARG A 43 -11.95 -6.49 3.20
N ASN A 44 -11.80 -7.63 3.90
CA ASN A 44 -12.49 -8.87 3.63
C ASN A 44 -13.69 -9.09 4.55
N ALA A 45 -13.92 -8.20 5.50
CA ALA A 45 -15.08 -8.24 6.37
C ALA A 45 -16.36 -7.84 5.63
N ASP A 46 -17.50 -8.22 6.19
CA ASP A 46 -18.79 -7.72 5.72
C ASP A 46 -18.94 -6.22 6.04
N GLU A 47 -19.90 -5.60 5.40
CA GLU A 47 -20.09 -4.16 5.50
C GLU A 47 -20.60 -3.75 6.88
N GLU A 48 -21.43 -4.57 7.50
CA GLU A 48 -21.97 -4.33 8.82
C GLU A 48 -20.86 -4.34 9.88
N GLU A 49 -19.94 -5.30 9.82
CA GLU A 49 -18.78 -5.35 10.73
C GLU A 49 -17.90 -4.12 10.58
N MET A 50 -17.60 -3.70 9.33
CA MET A 50 -16.79 -2.50 9.05
C MET A 50 -17.43 -1.26 9.67
N ILE A 51 -18.73 -1.06 9.46
CA ILE A 51 -19.49 0.09 9.96
C ILE A 51 -19.54 0.05 11.48
N ASN A 52 -19.88 -1.09 12.08
CA ASN A 52 -20.01 -1.22 13.53
C ASN A 52 -18.68 -0.93 14.26
N ARG A 53 -17.56 -1.43 13.76
CA ARG A 53 -16.22 -1.14 14.34
C ARG A 53 -15.88 0.35 14.21
N PHE A 54 -16.17 0.94 13.06
CA PHE A 54 -15.93 2.36 12.88
C PHE A 54 -16.81 3.22 13.78
N MET A 55 -18.10 2.92 13.90
CA MET A 55 -19.04 3.70 14.70
C MET A 55 -18.72 3.63 16.20
N ARG A 56 -18.18 2.51 16.70
CA ARG A 56 -17.65 2.44 18.07
C ARG A 56 -16.48 3.38 18.29
N ALA A 57 -15.51 3.39 17.36
CA ALA A 57 -14.38 4.31 17.41
C ALA A 57 -14.83 5.77 17.25
N TYR A 58 -15.83 6.02 16.41
CA TYR A 58 -16.43 7.35 16.23
C TYR A 58 -17.13 7.86 17.49
N ALA A 59 -17.84 6.99 18.20
CA ALA A 59 -18.47 7.31 19.49
C ALA A 59 -17.44 7.60 20.60
N GLU A 60 -16.28 6.92 20.60
CA GLU A 60 -15.17 7.20 21.50
C GLU A 60 -14.52 8.56 21.20
N ASN A 61 -14.15 8.79 19.92
CA ASN A 61 -13.52 10.03 19.50
C ASN A 61 -13.75 10.28 18.00
N ALA A 62 -14.76 11.08 17.67
CA ALA A 62 -15.13 11.38 16.28
C ALA A 62 -13.97 11.98 15.44
N ASN A 63 -13.16 12.88 16.04
CA ASN A 63 -12.04 13.48 15.32
C ASN A 63 -10.95 12.47 14.99
N LEU A 64 -10.63 11.57 15.91
CA LEU A 64 -9.62 10.54 15.69
C LEU A 64 -10.14 9.49 14.72
N ALA A 65 -11.38 9.05 14.82
CA ALA A 65 -12.01 8.12 13.90
C ALA A 65 -12.04 8.66 12.46
N MET A 66 -12.39 9.96 12.29
CA MET A 66 -12.32 10.61 10.97
C MET A 66 -10.88 10.65 10.41
N LYS A 67 -9.87 10.93 11.23
CA LYS A 67 -8.47 10.85 10.81
C LYS A 67 -8.08 9.43 10.39
N LEU A 68 -8.51 8.41 11.14
CA LEU A 68 -8.30 7.01 10.79
C LEU A 68 -8.98 6.63 9.48
N LEU A 69 -10.19 7.13 9.22
CA LEU A 69 -10.90 6.92 7.96
C LEU A 69 -10.11 7.49 6.77
N PHE A 70 -9.60 8.71 6.90
CA PHE A 70 -8.76 9.33 5.86
C PHE A 70 -7.39 8.65 5.74
N TYR A 71 -6.77 8.22 6.83
CA TYR A 71 -5.55 7.40 6.81
C TYR A 71 -5.79 6.06 6.08
N ALA A 72 -6.90 5.38 6.36
CA ALA A 72 -7.26 4.17 5.64
C ALA A 72 -7.35 4.42 4.12
N ARG A 73 -7.86 5.58 3.69
CA ARG A 73 -8.03 5.93 2.27
C ARG A 73 -6.78 6.45 1.61
N ASP A 74 -5.90 7.10 2.33
CA ASP A 74 -4.72 7.76 1.75
C ASP A 74 -3.83 6.75 1.03
N ILE A 75 -3.61 7.00 -0.27
CA ILE A 75 -2.81 6.14 -1.15
C ILE A 75 -1.30 6.46 -1.08
N ARG A 76 -0.90 7.52 -0.39
CA ARG A 76 0.48 7.99 -0.29
C ARG A 76 1.10 7.71 1.07
N GLY A 77 0.42 8.08 2.13
CA GLY A 77 0.91 7.93 3.50
C GLY A 77 0.05 7.00 4.37
N GLY A 78 -0.98 6.37 3.80
CA GLY A 78 -1.90 5.49 4.49
C GLY A 78 -2.02 4.10 3.85
N LEU A 79 -3.18 3.47 4.01
CA LEU A 79 -3.40 2.08 3.60
C LEU A 79 -3.93 1.93 2.16
N GLY A 80 -4.48 2.99 1.55
CA GLY A 80 -5.07 2.96 0.21
C GLY A 80 -6.40 2.18 0.12
N GLU A 81 -7.08 1.98 1.24
CA GLU A 81 -8.32 1.19 1.33
C GLU A 81 -9.51 1.94 0.74
N ARG A 82 -10.02 1.43 -0.37
CA ARG A 82 -11.13 2.06 -1.09
C ARG A 82 -12.49 1.61 -0.60
N LYS A 83 -12.70 0.30 -0.45
CA LYS A 83 -14.00 -0.28 -0.05
C LYS A 83 -14.40 0.26 1.32
N ILE A 84 -13.53 0.11 2.32
CA ILE A 84 -13.77 0.54 3.69
C ILE A 84 -14.12 2.03 3.75
N PHE A 85 -13.31 2.86 3.08
CA PHE A 85 -13.57 4.30 3.05
C PHE A 85 -14.95 4.63 2.48
N ARG A 86 -15.34 4.01 1.37
CA ARG A 86 -16.59 4.29 0.66
C ARG A 86 -17.80 3.85 1.45
N SER A 87 -17.82 2.62 1.97
CA SER A 87 -18.93 2.13 2.78
C SER A 87 -19.15 2.96 4.05
N ILE A 88 -18.05 3.30 4.74
CA ILE A 88 -18.17 4.14 5.95
C ILE A 88 -18.57 5.58 5.60
N LEU A 89 -18.03 6.16 4.53
CA LEU A 89 -18.37 7.52 4.10
C LEU A 89 -19.86 7.66 3.74
N GLU A 90 -20.42 6.66 3.05
CA GLU A 90 -21.82 6.61 2.68
C GLU A 90 -22.73 6.61 3.93
N GLN A 91 -22.44 5.77 4.91
CA GLN A 91 -23.16 5.72 6.17
C GLN A 91 -23.04 7.02 6.96
N LEU A 92 -21.84 7.56 7.09
CA LEU A 92 -21.63 8.85 7.77
C LEU A 92 -22.37 10.00 7.07
N ALA A 93 -22.48 9.98 5.74
CA ALA A 93 -23.20 11.02 5.01
C ALA A 93 -24.69 11.06 5.38
N VAL A 94 -25.26 9.93 5.82
CA VAL A 94 -26.66 9.82 6.26
C VAL A 94 -26.81 10.14 7.74
N TYR A 95 -25.99 9.53 8.60
CA TYR A 95 -26.16 9.59 10.06
C TYR A 95 -25.41 10.74 10.72
N GLU A 96 -24.26 11.15 10.16
CA GLU A 96 -23.37 12.18 10.70
C GLU A 96 -22.93 13.19 9.62
N PRO A 97 -23.90 13.81 8.90
CA PRO A 97 -23.61 14.63 7.72
C PRO A 97 -22.70 15.82 8.01
N GLU A 98 -22.72 16.38 9.21
CA GLU A 98 -21.87 17.52 9.58
C GLU A 98 -20.38 17.15 9.60
N SER A 99 -20.05 15.95 10.08
CA SER A 99 -18.69 15.43 10.07
C SER A 99 -18.19 15.22 8.63
N VAL A 100 -19.07 14.74 7.74
CA VAL A 100 -18.72 14.57 6.32
C VAL A 100 -18.57 15.94 5.65
N ARG A 101 -19.52 16.88 5.81
CA ARG A 101 -19.47 18.23 5.20
C ARG A 101 -18.18 18.97 5.52
N LYS A 102 -17.70 18.90 6.77
CA LYS A 102 -16.44 19.52 7.21
C LYS A 102 -15.22 18.97 6.48
N ASN A 103 -15.29 17.72 5.98
CA ASN A 103 -14.16 16.98 5.45
C ASN A 103 -14.24 16.71 3.93
N VAL A 104 -15.34 17.05 3.26
CA VAL A 104 -15.57 16.77 1.82
C VAL A 104 -14.43 17.27 0.94
N CYS A 105 -13.89 18.47 1.20
CA CYS A 105 -12.82 19.08 0.40
C CYS A 105 -11.48 18.32 0.48
N TYR A 106 -11.30 17.44 1.47
CA TYR A 106 -10.10 16.60 1.61
C TYR A 106 -10.19 15.28 0.84
N ILE A 107 -11.40 14.85 0.41
CA ILE A 107 -11.60 13.56 -0.27
C ILE A 107 -10.74 13.47 -1.54
N GLY A 108 -10.72 14.49 -2.38
CA GLY A 108 -9.88 14.50 -3.59
C GLY A 108 -8.38 14.55 -3.32
N LYS A 109 -7.96 15.00 -2.14
CA LYS A 109 -6.56 15.11 -1.73
C LYS A 109 -5.99 13.77 -1.23
N TYR A 110 -6.72 13.07 -0.36
CA TYR A 110 -6.30 11.80 0.24
C TYR A 110 -6.75 10.59 -0.57
N GLY A 111 -7.88 10.69 -1.26
CA GLY A 111 -8.45 9.65 -2.10
C GLY A 111 -8.42 9.98 -3.58
N ARG A 112 -9.57 9.78 -4.21
CA ARG A 112 -9.80 10.11 -5.62
C ARG A 112 -11.08 10.93 -5.73
N TYR A 113 -11.19 11.71 -6.79
CA TYR A 113 -12.40 12.53 -7.01
C TYR A 113 -13.68 11.72 -7.24
N ASP A 114 -13.58 10.46 -7.70
CA ASP A 114 -14.73 9.58 -7.82
C ASP A 114 -15.30 9.11 -6.47
N ASP A 115 -14.56 9.29 -5.37
CA ASP A 115 -15.07 9.05 -4.03
C ASP A 115 -16.12 10.10 -3.60
N LEU A 116 -16.07 11.32 -4.20
CA LEU A 116 -17.11 12.34 -4.01
C LEU A 116 -18.48 11.93 -4.56
N LEU A 117 -18.50 11.06 -5.59
CA LEU A 117 -19.74 10.66 -6.25
C LEU A 117 -20.63 9.78 -5.36
N ILE A 118 -20.09 9.18 -4.31
CA ILE A 118 -20.82 8.40 -3.32
C ILE A 118 -21.78 9.30 -2.51
N LEU A 119 -21.43 10.58 -2.40
CA LEU A 119 -22.24 11.55 -1.66
C LEU A 119 -23.46 12.05 -2.44
N LEU A 120 -23.59 11.67 -3.72
CA LEU A 120 -24.78 12.01 -4.53
C LEU A 120 -26.00 11.25 -3.99
N GLY A 121 -27.12 11.92 -3.84
CA GLY A 121 -28.34 11.38 -3.22
C GLY A 121 -28.32 11.35 -1.69
N THR A 122 -27.25 11.82 -1.04
CA THR A 122 -27.14 11.91 0.42
C THR A 122 -27.35 13.35 0.92
N PRO A 123 -27.57 13.58 2.22
CA PRO A 123 -27.59 14.93 2.81
C PRO A 123 -26.34 15.78 2.57
N CYS A 124 -25.25 15.17 2.11
CA CYS A 124 -23.95 15.82 1.81
C CYS A 124 -23.76 16.17 0.33
N GLU A 125 -24.74 15.87 -0.54
CA GLU A 125 -24.66 16.08 -1.98
C GLU A 125 -24.29 17.52 -2.37
N GLU A 126 -25.00 18.49 -1.80
CA GLU A 126 -24.78 19.91 -2.12
C GLU A 126 -23.31 20.33 -1.86
N THR A 127 -22.76 19.88 -0.74
CA THR A 127 -21.36 20.17 -0.39
C THR A 127 -20.40 19.48 -1.34
N ALA A 128 -20.68 18.23 -1.75
CA ALA A 128 -19.87 17.50 -2.71
C ALA A 128 -19.90 18.16 -4.09
N MET A 129 -21.09 18.56 -4.56
CA MET A 129 -21.25 19.28 -5.84
C MET A 129 -20.54 20.64 -5.84
N CYS A 130 -20.62 21.39 -4.73
CA CYS A 130 -19.87 22.64 -4.58
C CYS A 130 -18.36 22.43 -4.65
N CYS A 131 -17.84 21.34 -4.04
CA CYS A 131 -16.43 20.97 -4.17
C CYS A 131 -16.04 20.63 -5.61
N ILE A 132 -16.87 19.88 -6.33
CA ILE A 132 -16.66 19.51 -7.73
C ILE A 132 -16.66 20.78 -8.59
N GLU A 133 -17.64 21.65 -8.43
CA GLU A 133 -17.76 22.90 -9.18
C GLU A 133 -16.56 23.82 -8.99
N LYS A 134 -16.17 24.08 -7.72
CA LYS A 134 -15.00 24.90 -7.39
C LYS A 134 -13.71 24.34 -7.99
N GLN A 135 -13.52 23.02 -7.92
CA GLN A 135 -12.34 22.39 -8.48
C GLN A 135 -12.36 22.45 -10.02
N LEU A 136 -13.53 22.25 -10.64
CA LEU A 136 -13.67 22.34 -12.09
C LEU A 136 -13.36 23.76 -12.60
N GLN A 137 -13.86 24.80 -11.93
CA GLN A 137 -13.56 26.20 -12.24
C GLN A 137 -12.05 26.48 -12.10
N LYS A 138 -11.43 25.99 -11.02
CA LYS A 138 -9.98 26.11 -10.81
C LYS A 138 -9.20 25.44 -11.93
N ASP A 139 -9.58 24.23 -12.34
CA ASP A 139 -8.92 23.50 -13.42
C ASP A 139 -9.09 24.19 -14.78
N MET A 140 -10.25 24.79 -15.05
CA MET A 140 -10.47 25.57 -16.26
C MET A 140 -9.59 26.83 -16.30
N THR A 141 -9.45 27.54 -15.18
CA THR A 141 -8.55 28.69 -15.06
C THR A 141 -7.09 28.25 -15.23
N ALA A 142 -6.65 27.21 -14.55
CA ALA A 142 -5.31 26.66 -14.69
C ALA A 142 -5.00 26.24 -16.15
N MET A 143 -5.98 25.65 -16.82
CA MET A 143 -5.86 25.29 -18.24
C MET A 143 -5.62 26.51 -19.13
N THR A 144 -6.31 27.64 -18.90
CA THR A 144 -6.12 28.88 -19.67
C THR A 144 -4.78 29.53 -19.41
N LEU A 145 -4.26 29.42 -18.19
CA LEU A 145 -2.95 29.91 -17.80
C LEU A 145 -1.79 28.97 -18.19
N GLY A 146 -2.08 27.82 -18.78
CA GLY A 146 -1.07 26.83 -19.16
C GLY A 146 -0.51 26.04 -17.97
N GLU A 147 -1.13 26.16 -16.80
CA GLU A 147 -0.76 25.46 -15.56
C GLU A 147 -1.26 24.01 -15.52
N ASN A 148 -0.81 23.26 -14.51
CA ASN A 148 -1.25 21.88 -14.29
C ASN A 148 -2.69 21.85 -13.77
N VAL A 149 -3.50 20.98 -14.36
CA VAL A 149 -4.87 20.70 -13.94
C VAL A 149 -4.93 19.49 -12.99
N SER A 150 -5.95 19.43 -12.15
CA SER A 150 -6.17 18.29 -11.25
C SER A 150 -6.64 17.04 -12.01
N LEU A 151 -6.74 15.91 -11.28
CA LEU A 151 -7.28 14.67 -11.86
C LEU A 151 -8.83 14.62 -11.84
N LEU A 152 -9.53 15.69 -11.49
CA LEU A 152 -10.99 15.69 -11.40
C LEU A 152 -11.63 15.20 -12.71
N ALA A 153 -11.27 15.79 -13.83
CA ALA A 153 -11.84 15.42 -15.13
C ALA A 153 -11.58 13.96 -15.54
N LYS A 154 -10.50 13.35 -15.05
CA LYS A 154 -10.23 11.91 -15.25
C LYS A 154 -11.28 11.03 -14.55
N TRP A 155 -11.74 11.43 -13.37
CA TRP A 155 -12.60 10.63 -12.51
C TRP A 155 -14.09 10.96 -12.64
N LEU A 156 -14.45 12.12 -13.19
CA LEU A 156 -15.84 12.42 -13.48
C LEU A 156 -16.39 11.50 -14.61
N PRO A 157 -17.64 11.01 -14.49
CA PRO A 157 -18.25 10.15 -15.49
C PRO A 157 -18.46 10.89 -16.82
N SER A 158 -18.47 10.14 -17.93
CA SER A 158 -18.67 10.69 -19.27
C SER A 158 -20.10 10.47 -19.76
N VAL A 159 -20.69 11.45 -20.43
CA VAL A 159 -22.01 11.32 -21.08
C VAL A 159 -21.99 10.35 -22.27
N ASN A 160 -20.81 9.95 -22.75
CA ASN A 160 -20.62 9.00 -23.84
C ASN A 160 -19.98 7.68 -23.32
N ALA A 161 -20.18 7.34 -22.04
CA ALA A 161 -19.71 6.06 -21.50
C ALA A 161 -20.53 4.89 -22.09
N SER A 162 -19.95 3.70 -22.06
CA SER A 162 -20.65 2.47 -22.50
C SER A 162 -21.70 1.97 -21.50
N SER A 163 -21.55 2.31 -20.23
CA SER A 163 -22.50 1.97 -19.17
C SER A 163 -23.58 3.03 -19.07
N GLU A 164 -24.85 2.63 -19.16
CA GLU A 164 -26.02 3.49 -19.04
C GLU A 164 -26.05 4.20 -17.67
N GLU A 165 -25.75 3.49 -16.59
CA GLU A 165 -25.65 4.05 -15.24
C GLU A 165 -24.62 5.18 -15.17
N THR A 166 -23.45 4.98 -15.79
CA THR A 166 -22.40 6.01 -15.87
C THR A 166 -22.87 7.24 -16.64
N VAL A 167 -23.63 7.05 -17.73
CA VAL A 167 -24.21 8.13 -18.53
C VAL A 167 -25.25 8.90 -17.72
N GLN A 168 -26.11 8.20 -16.98
CA GLN A 168 -27.11 8.85 -16.11
C GLN A 168 -26.45 9.69 -15.02
N HIS A 169 -25.42 9.17 -14.35
CA HIS A 169 -24.62 9.93 -13.38
C HIS A 169 -23.95 11.15 -14.02
N ALA A 170 -23.39 11.01 -15.23
CA ALA A 170 -22.78 12.13 -15.94
C ALA A 170 -23.79 13.24 -16.28
N LYS A 171 -24.97 12.87 -16.77
CA LYS A 171 -26.05 13.81 -17.08
C LYS A 171 -26.61 14.47 -15.82
N TYR A 172 -26.68 13.71 -14.71
CA TYR A 172 -27.09 14.26 -13.43
C TYR A 172 -26.10 15.33 -12.94
N ILE A 173 -24.80 15.04 -12.97
CA ILE A 173 -23.76 16.00 -12.59
C ILE A 173 -23.75 17.21 -13.49
N ALA A 174 -23.89 17.04 -14.83
CA ALA A 174 -23.97 18.15 -15.79
C ALA A 174 -25.11 19.11 -15.44
N ARG A 175 -26.31 18.56 -15.18
CA ARG A 175 -27.49 19.37 -14.76
C ARG A 175 -27.25 20.10 -13.44
N ARG A 176 -26.65 19.44 -12.45
CA ARG A 176 -26.31 20.08 -11.16
C ARG A 176 -25.29 21.21 -11.33
N LEU A 177 -24.36 21.09 -12.28
CA LEU A 177 -23.41 22.14 -12.66
C LEU A 177 -23.99 23.19 -13.59
N ARG A 178 -25.28 23.10 -13.96
CA ARG A 178 -25.98 23.99 -14.91
C ARG A 178 -25.34 24.01 -16.29
N LEU A 179 -24.83 22.87 -16.72
CA LEU A 179 -24.23 22.65 -18.03
C LEU A 179 -25.12 21.74 -18.89
N SER A 180 -25.17 21.99 -20.17
CA SER A 180 -25.68 21.02 -21.13
C SER A 180 -24.73 19.82 -21.24
N ASP A 181 -25.25 18.68 -21.72
CA ASP A 181 -24.44 17.46 -21.93
C ASP A 181 -23.26 17.74 -22.88
N SER A 182 -23.47 18.63 -23.89
CA SER A 182 -22.44 19.01 -24.84
C SER A 182 -21.34 19.88 -24.22
N GLU A 183 -21.69 20.84 -23.38
CA GLU A 183 -20.75 21.71 -22.68
C GLU A 183 -19.93 20.90 -21.69
N TYR A 184 -20.58 20.08 -20.84
CA TYR A 184 -19.93 19.18 -19.90
C TYR A 184 -18.92 18.27 -20.61
N ARG A 185 -19.31 17.63 -21.72
CA ARG A 185 -18.41 16.80 -22.52
C ARG A 185 -17.21 17.58 -23.04
N LYS A 186 -17.43 18.78 -23.59
CA LYS A 186 -16.37 19.63 -24.16
C LYS A 186 -15.36 20.04 -23.06
N ILE A 187 -15.84 20.43 -21.88
CA ILE A 187 -15.00 20.80 -20.74
C ILE A 187 -14.15 19.62 -20.32
N LEU A 188 -14.77 18.45 -20.05
CA LEU A 188 -14.02 17.27 -19.63
C LEU A 188 -13.01 16.80 -20.67
N SER A 189 -13.37 16.84 -21.96
CA SER A 189 -12.45 16.44 -23.04
C SER A 189 -11.21 17.33 -23.08
N ARG A 190 -11.39 18.66 -23.01
CA ARG A 190 -10.28 19.63 -23.00
C ARG A 190 -9.37 19.43 -21.78
N LEU A 191 -9.95 19.27 -20.58
CA LEU A 191 -9.19 19.03 -19.37
C LEU A 191 -8.44 17.68 -19.41
N ARG A 192 -9.07 16.62 -19.95
CA ARG A 192 -8.43 15.30 -20.11
C ARG A 192 -7.23 15.31 -21.04
N VAL A 193 -7.23 16.13 -22.06
CA VAL A 193 -6.06 16.35 -22.94
C VAL A 193 -4.91 17.00 -22.16
N LYS A 194 -5.22 17.90 -21.23
CA LYS A 194 -4.20 18.55 -20.37
C LYS A 194 -3.69 17.65 -19.25
N ILE A 195 -4.46 16.63 -18.87
CA ILE A 195 -4.03 15.65 -17.85
C ILE A 195 -2.97 14.74 -18.48
N ARG A 196 -1.70 15.07 -18.23
CA ARG A 196 -0.55 14.28 -18.67
C ARG A 196 -0.38 13.06 -17.74
N ILE A 197 -1.13 11.99 -18.03
CA ILE A 197 -0.96 10.70 -17.35
C ILE A 197 -0.16 9.76 -18.24
N LEU A 198 0.65 8.92 -17.60
CA LEU A 198 1.53 7.99 -18.28
C LEU A 198 0.79 7.04 -19.23
N GLU A 199 -0.44 6.64 -18.87
CA GLU A 199 -1.28 5.77 -19.71
C GLU A 199 -1.64 6.39 -21.05
N ASN A 200 -1.82 7.73 -21.14
CA ASN A 200 -2.06 8.41 -22.40
C ASN A 200 -0.81 8.37 -23.29
N ASN A 201 0.35 8.65 -22.69
CA ASN A 201 1.62 8.59 -23.42
C ASN A 201 1.89 7.17 -23.96
N LEU A 202 1.65 6.13 -23.15
CA LEU A 202 1.78 4.75 -23.58
C LEU A 202 0.83 4.38 -24.72
N ARG A 203 -0.43 4.86 -24.66
CA ARG A 203 -1.43 4.64 -25.74
C ARG A 203 -1.02 5.29 -27.05
N GLU A 204 -0.46 6.50 -26.96
CA GLU A 204 -0.01 7.29 -28.10
C GLU A 204 1.41 6.93 -28.57
N ARG A 205 2.09 6.02 -27.85
CA ARG A 205 3.50 5.65 -28.04
C ARG A 205 4.43 6.85 -27.98
N ASP A 206 4.06 7.85 -27.17
CA ASP A 206 4.90 9.00 -26.88
C ASP A 206 5.75 8.75 -25.64
N TYR A 207 7.04 8.57 -25.82
CA TYR A 207 8.01 8.34 -24.73
C TYR A 207 8.88 9.59 -24.45
N THR A 208 8.45 10.79 -24.90
CA THR A 208 9.22 12.04 -24.70
C THR A 208 9.20 12.55 -23.25
N PHE A 209 8.33 12.01 -22.41
CA PHE A 209 8.22 12.39 -21.01
C PHE A 209 9.52 12.08 -20.21
N ASP A 210 9.64 12.78 -19.08
CA ASP A 210 10.74 12.56 -18.14
C ASP A 210 10.38 11.40 -17.18
N TYR A 211 11.23 10.36 -17.17
CA TYR A 211 11.04 9.18 -16.33
C TYR A 211 11.11 9.51 -14.84
N GLU A 212 11.97 10.45 -14.44
CA GLU A 212 12.15 10.84 -13.05
C GLU A 212 10.88 11.45 -12.44
N LYS A 213 10.08 12.14 -13.25
CA LYS A 213 8.82 12.78 -12.81
C LYS A 213 7.62 11.83 -12.76
N GLN A 214 7.79 10.57 -13.13
CA GLN A 214 6.67 9.64 -13.17
C GLN A 214 6.32 9.11 -11.79
N PRO A 215 5.00 8.85 -11.52
CA PRO A 215 4.58 8.23 -10.26
C PRO A 215 5.19 6.84 -10.09
N SER A 216 5.72 6.55 -8.89
CA SER A 216 6.47 5.34 -8.57
C SER A 216 5.78 4.04 -9.01
N ARG A 217 4.51 3.88 -8.64
CA ARG A 217 3.74 2.67 -8.97
C ARG A 217 3.50 2.51 -10.48
N ALA A 218 3.25 3.61 -11.19
CA ALA A 218 3.07 3.59 -12.64
C ALA A 218 4.40 3.29 -13.34
N LEU A 219 5.48 3.95 -12.93
CA LEU A 219 6.83 3.71 -13.46
C LEU A 219 7.22 2.22 -13.34
N TYR A 220 7.02 1.63 -12.16
CA TYR A 220 7.34 0.22 -11.94
C TYR A 220 6.39 -0.73 -12.69
N LYS A 221 5.09 -0.44 -12.70
CA LYS A 221 4.08 -1.25 -13.38
C LYS A 221 4.35 -1.37 -14.88
N TYR A 222 4.71 -0.27 -15.53
CA TYR A 222 4.90 -0.22 -16.99
C TYR A 222 6.34 -0.46 -17.44
N ARG A 223 7.26 -0.87 -16.55
CA ARG A 223 8.67 -1.12 -16.86
C ARG A 223 8.90 -2.01 -18.08
N LYS A 224 8.08 -3.07 -18.24
CA LYS A 224 8.18 -3.95 -19.43
C LYS A 224 7.79 -3.25 -20.73
N ALA A 225 6.87 -2.31 -20.68
CA ALA A 225 6.48 -1.52 -21.84
C ALA A 225 7.60 -0.55 -22.22
N PHE A 226 8.27 0.05 -21.22
CA PHE A 226 9.42 0.92 -21.46
C PHE A 226 10.62 0.15 -22.03
N LEU A 227 10.97 -1.00 -21.46
CA LEU A 227 12.01 -1.88 -22.00
C LEU A 227 11.73 -2.35 -23.44
N ARG A 228 10.45 -2.51 -23.81
CA ARG A 228 10.07 -2.94 -25.16
C ARG A 228 10.09 -1.80 -26.18
N ASN A 229 9.66 -0.61 -25.79
CA ASN A 229 9.34 0.46 -26.75
C ASN A 229 10.28 1.66 -26.65
N ASP A 230 11.03 1.84 -25.55
CA ASP A 230 11.97 2.95 -25.33
C ASP A 230 13.16 2.48 -24.48
N GLU A 231 13.73 1.33 -24.81
CA GLU A 231 14.79 0.66 -24.04
C GLU A 231 15.98 1.59 -23.77
N ALA A 232 16.50 2.23 -24.78
CA ALA A 232 17.72 3.03 -24.69
C ALA A 232 17.58 4.16 -23.64
N ARG A 233 16.49 4.93 -23.69
CA ARG A 233 16.26 6.04 -22.75
C ARG A 233 15.94 5.51 -21.34
N TYR A 234 15.14 4.45 -21.24
CA TYR A 234 14.78 3.90 -19.94
C TYR A 234 15.98 3.24 -19.24
N VAL A 235 16.79 2.47 -19.96
CA VAL A 235 18.03 1.89 -19.41
C VAL A 235 19.03 2.99 -19.02
N HIS A 236 19.13 4.06 -19.82
CA HIS A 236 20.00 5.20 -19.49
C HIS A 236 19.52 5.89 -18.19
N PHE A 237 18.20 6.11 -18.03
CA PHE A 237 17.62 6.64 -16.78
C PHE A 237 17.95 5.74 -15.59
N MET A 238 17.76 4.41 -15.72
CA MET A 238 18.03 3.47 -14.63
C MET A 238 19.54 3.43 -14.26
N ARG A 239 20.45 3.56 -15.24
CA ARG A 239 21.90 3.68 -14.97
C ARG A 239 22.23 4.96 -14.18
N LYS A 240 21.64 6.08 -14.54
CA LYS A 240 21.77 7.32 -13.75
C LYS A 240 21.22 7.18 -12.34
N ALA A 241 20.16 6.42 -12.17
CA ALA A 241 19.61 6.14 -10.84
C ALA A 241 20.53 5.24 -10.00
N GLU A 242 21.23 4.26 -10.62
CA GLU A 242 22.26 3.45 -9.96
C GLU A 242 23.41 4.31 -9.43
N THR A 243 23.83 5.34 -10.19
CA THR A 243 24.90 6.28 -9.80
C THR A 243 24.39 7.44 -8.93
N LYS A 244 23.09 7.47 -8.59
CA LYS A 244 22.43 8.53 -7.84
C LYS A 244 22.40 9.91 -8.53
N GLU A 245 22.61 9.95 -9.84
CA GLU A 245 22.46 11.14 -10.67
C GLU A 245 21.00 11.42 -11.03
N ALA A 246 20.12 10.43 -10.93
CA ALA A 246 18.68 10.54 -11.08
C ALA A 246 17.97 9.83 -9.93
N ARG A 247 16.72 10.20 -9.66
CA ARG A 247 15.93 9.64 -8.56
C ARG A 247 14.81 8.75 -9.08
N VAL A 248 14.76 7.51 -8.59
CA VAL A 248 13.59 6.63 -8.73
C VAL A 248 12.66 6.87 -7.54
N HIS A 249 11.46 7.36 -7.80
CA HIS A 249 10.45 7.50 -6.75
C HIS A 249 9.87 6.13 -6.37
N THR A 250 9.88 5.80 -5.09
CA THR A 250 9.41 4.51 -4.56
C THR A 250 8.33 4.64 -3.49
N GLY A 251 7.93 5.85 -3.11
CA GLY A 251 7.04 6.13 -1.97
C GLY A 251 5.67 5.45 -1.98
N ALA A 252 5.23 4.90 -3.14
CA ALA A 252 4.00 4.09 -3.22
C ALA A 252 4.27 2.60 -3.49
N LEU A 253 5.53 2.15 -3.39
CA LEU A 253 5.94 0.76 -3.57
C LEU A 253 6.30 0.14 -2.23
N THR A 254 5.91 -1.12 -2.06
CA THR A 254 6.33 -1.95 -0.94
C THR A 254 7.45 -2.91 -1.38
N PRO A 255 8.24 -3.48 -0.46
CA PRO A 255 9.19 -4.54 -0.78
C PRO A 255 8.56 -5.69 -1.57
N TYR A 256 7.33 -6.07 -1.22
CA TYR A 256 6.57 -7.09 -1.95
C TYR A 256 6.32 -6.70 -3.42
N ASP A 257 5.92 -5.46 -3.70
CA ASP A 257 5.64 -5.01 -5.08
C ASP A 257 6.85 -5.23 -5.99
N VAL A 258 8.07 -5.01 -5.47
CA VAL A 258 9.31 -5.17 -6.23
C VAL A 258 9.65 -6.66 -6.44
N ILE A 259 9.43 -7.50 -5.46
CA ILE A 259 9.78 -8.93 -5.48
C ILE A 259 8.70 -9.80 -6.15
N ALA A 260 7.43 -9.43 -6.08
CA ALA A 260 6.32 -10.22 -6.61
C ALA A 260 6.50 -10.71 -8.06
N PRO A 261 7.05 -9.91 -9.00
CA PRO A 261 7.33 -10.39 -10.35
C PRO A 261 8.35 -11.54 -10.39
N VAL A 262 9.37 -11.53 -9.52
CA VAL A 262 10.37 -12.61 -9.42
C VAL A 262 9.72 -13.90 -8.95
N ILE A 263 8.92 -13.82 -7.89
CA ILE A 263 8.18 -14.97 -7.35
C ILE A 263 7.23 -15.53 -8.42
N THR A 264 6.55 -14.66 -9.15
CA THR A 264 5.64 -15.06 -10.23
C THR A 264 6.40 -15.74 -11.37
N ALA A 265 7.56 -15.20 -11.76
CA ALA A 265 8.41 -15.78 -12.79
C ALA A 265 8.90 -17.18 -12.39
N ALA A 266 9.41 -17.31 -11.16
CA ALA A 266 9.85 -18.60 -10.63
C ALA A 266 8.72 -19.64 -10.58
N ARG A 267 7.51 -19.24 -10.15
CA ARG A 267 6.35 -20.15 -10.11
C ARG A 267 5.86 -20.58 -11.49
N ARG A 268 6.01 -19.74 -12.50
CA ARG A 268 5.56 -20.00 -13.88
C ARG A 268 6.67 -20.55 -14.78
N GLY A 269 7.89 -20.69 -14.27
CA GLY A 269 9.03 -21.25 -14.99
C GLY A 269 9.55 -20.38 -16.14
N TYR A 270 9.41 -19.05 -16.08
CA TYR A 270 10.02 -18.16 -17.07
C TYR A 270 11.16 -17.33 -16.47
N GLU A 271 12.12 -16.97 -17.31
CA GLU A 271 13.25 -16.14 -16.90
C GLU A 271 12.93 -14.64 -17.02
N ILE A 272 13.51 -13.87 -16.10
CA ILE A 272 13.48 -12.41 -16.15
C ILE A 272 14.73 -11.94 -16.87
N SER A 273 14.59 -11.03 -17.85
CA SER A 273 15.73 -10.49 -18.59
C SER A 273 16.70 -9.74 -17.69
N GLU A 274 17.94 -9.57 -18.16
CA GLU A 274 18.96 -8.86 -17.38
C GLU A 274 18.58 -7.39 -17.16
N GLU A 275 18.00 -6.75 -18.16
CA GLU A 275 17.53 -5.36 -18.09
C GLU A 275 16.38 -5.22 -17.08
N GLU A 276 15.42 -6.14 -17.10
CA GLU A 276 14.32 -6.13 -16.12
C GLU A 276 14.85 -6.38 -14.69
N ARG A 277 15.85 -7.27 -14.52
CA ARG A 277 16.52 -7.49 -13.23
C ARG A 277 17.24 -6.22 -12.74
N ARG A 278 17.92 -5.52 -13.63
CA ARG A 278 18.55 -4.23 -13.31
C ARG A 278 17.53 -3.23 -12.80
N VAL A 279 16.44 -3.03 -13.52
CA VAL A 279 15.33 -2.13 -13.09
C VAL A 279 14.81 -2.50 -11.71
N MET A 280 14.64 -3.79 -11.45
CA MET A 280 14.14 -4.27 -10.14
C MET A 280 15.15 -4.01 -9.03
N ASN A 281 16.45 -4.28 -9.28
CA ASN A 281 17.50 -4.02 -8.29
C ASN A 281 17.62 -2.53 -7.97
N THR A 282 17.65 -1.66 -8.99
CA THR A 282 17.71 -0.21 -8.81
C THR A 282 16.50 0.30 -8.03
N THR A 283 15.30 -0.23 -8.35
CA THR A 283 14.08 0.13 -7.61
C THR A 283 14.14 -0.35 -6.16
N TRP A 284 14.65 -1.56 -5.91
CA TRP A 284 14.82 -2.12 -4.57
C TRP A 284 15.78 -1.29 -3.71
N GLU A 285 16.91 -0.88 -4.28
CA GLU A 285 17.88 -0.03 -3.60
C GLU A 285 17.32 1.36 -3.29
N ALA A 286 16.43 1.87 -4.15
CA ALA A 286 15.77 3.16 -3.97
C ALA A 286 14.62 3.13 -2.95
N LEU A 287 14.18 1.96 -2.46
CA LEU A 287 13.15 1.88 -1.40
C LEU A 287 13.64 2.61 -0.15
N GLU A 288 12.77 3.39 0.45
CA GLU A 288 13.04 4.11 1.69
C GLU A 288 13.47 3.15 2.81
N ASN A 289 14.42 3.55 3.64
CA ASN A 289 14.91 2.73 4.73
C ASN A 289 14.08 2.97 6.01
N PHE A 290 13.25 2.00 6.36
CA PHE A 290 12.45 2.00 7.60
C PHE A 290 13.05 1.09 8.69
N ALA A 291 14.23 0.49 8.48
CA ALA A 291 14.82 -0.42 9.46
C ALA A 291 15.39 0.31 10.69
N GLY A 292 15.67 1.62 10.58
CA GLY A 292 16.32 2.38 11.65
C GLY A 292 17.73 1.87 11.98
N ASP A 293 18.25 2.31 13.13
CA ASP A 293 19.58 1.92 13.64
C ASP A 293 19.49 0.82 14.72
N GLU A 294 18.35 0.20 14.89
CA GLU A 294 18.13 -0.83 15.89
C GLU A 294 18.83 -2.16 15.51
N ARG A 295 19.42 -2.80 16.50
CA ARG A 295 19.98 -4.15 16.35
C ARG A 295 18.87 -5.18 16.44
N ALA A 296 18.21 -5.44 15.33
CA ALA A 296 17.07 -6.34 15.24
C ALA A 296 17.38 -7.55 14.36
N LEU A 297 16.70 -8.66 14.61
CA LEU A 297 16.73 -9.86 13.77
C LEU A 297 15.31 -10.12 13.27
N ALA A 298 15.15 -10.17 11.97
CA ALA A 298 13.85 -10.50 11.37
C ALA A 298 13.58 -12.01 11.52
N VAL A 299 12.38 -12.35 11.96
CA VAL A 299 11.88 -13.74 12.01
C VAL A 299 10.70 -13.85 11.08
N VAL A 300 10.80 -14.71 10.07
CA VAL A 300 9.85 -14.86 8.98
C VAL A 300 9.10 -16.17 9.14
N ASP A 301 7.78 -16.11 9.19
CA ASP A 301 6.96 -17.32 9.18
C ASP A 301 7.03 -18.01 7.81
N GLY A 302 7.55 -19.21 7.79
CA GLY A 302 7.68 -20.10 6.64
C GLY A 302 6.78 -21.34 6.72
N SER A 303 5.76 -21.33 7.58
CA SER A 303 4.83 -22.47 7.73
C SER A 303 4.01 -22.69 6.46
N GLY A 304 3.49 -23.91 6.29
CA GLY A 304 2.75 -24.32 5.08
C GLY A 304 1.51 -23.49 4.81
N SER A 305 0.82 -22.99 5.84
CA SER A 305 -0.35 -22.12 5.72
C SER A 305 -0.06 -20.79 5.02
N MET A 306 1.18 -20.28 5.15
CA MET A 306 1.61 -19.04 4.49
C MET A 306 1.68 -19.14 2.95
N TYR A 307 1.64 -20.35 2.39
CA TYR A 307 1.70 -20.60 0.94
C TYR A 307 0.33 -20.88 0.33
N VAL A 308 -0.73 -20.84 1.13
CA VAL A 308 -2.12 -21.06 0.71
C VAL A 308 -2.83 -19.72 0.55
N GLY A 309 -3.73 -19.62 -0.42
CA GLY A 309 -4.56 -18.45 -0.66
C GLY A 309 -4.29 -17.75 -1.98
N GLU A 310 -4.97 -16.62 -2.16
CA GLU A 310 -4.83 -15.75 -3.33
C GLU A 310 -3.64 -14.80 -3.23
N SER A 311 -3.28 -14.19 -4.35
CA SER A 311 -2.23 -13.15 -4.37
C SER A 311 -2.74 -11.85 -3.70
N PRO A 312 -1.93 -11.22 -2.82
CA PRO A 312 -0.54 -11.55 -2.48
C PRO A 312 -0.43 -12.72 -1.50
N LEU A 313 0.43 -13.71 -1.81
CA LEU A 313 0.69 -14.81 -0.88
C LEU A 313 1.35 -14.31 0.40
N PRO A 314 0.86 -14.68 1.59
CA PRO A 314 1.45 -14.26 2.86
C PRO A 314 2.95 -14.57 2.96
N ALA A 315 3.38 -15.77 2.53
CA ALA A 315 4.79 -16.16 2.49
C ALA A 315 5.65 -15.20 1.64
N ALA A 316 5.13 -14.74 0.50
CA ALA A 316 5.86 -13.83 -0.38
C ALA A 316 6.04 -12.44 0.24
N VAL A 317 5.01 -11.96 0.96
CA VAL A 317 5.08 -10.71 1.71
C VAL A 317 6.07 -10.83 2.86
N ALA A 318 5.96 -11.90 3.67
CA ALA A 318 6.82 -12.14 4.82
C ALA A 318 8.30 -12.26 4.40
N GLN A 319 8.60 -13.01 3.35
CA GLN A 319 9.97 -13.16 2.81
C GLN A 319 10.51 -11.83 2.27
N SER A 320 9.69 -11.06 1.54
CA SER A 320 10.13 -9.76 1.02
C SER A 320 10.50 -8.79 2.14
N LEU A 321 9.74 -8.78 3.23
CA LEU A 321 10.04 -7.98 4.42
C LEU A 321 11.26 -8.52 5.16
N GLY A 322 11.40 -9.83 5.29
CA GLY A 322 12.58 -10.47 5.92
C GLY A 322 13.87 -10.06 5.23
N ILE A 323 13.92 -10.12 3.89
CA ILE A 323 15.07 -9.69 3.08
C ILE A 323 15.30 -8.19 3.23
N TYR A 324 14.22 -7.41 3.15
CA TYR A 324 14.29 -5.94 3.24
C TYR A 324 14.91 -5.49 4.58
N PHE A 325 14.43 -6.04 5.70
CA PHE A 325 14.98 -5.71 7.01
C PHE A 325 16.39 -6.28 7.22
N ALA A 326 16.66 -7.50 6.76
CA ALA A 326 17.99 -8.09 6.87
C ALA A 326 19.07 -7.26 6.17
N GLU A 327 18.80 -6.79 4.96
CA GLU A 327 19.76 -5.97 4.19
C GLU A 327 19.97 -4.57 4.77
N ARG A 328 18.94 -4.00 5.41
CA ARG A 328 18.98 -2.64 5.97
C ARG A 328 19.33 -2.58 7.44
N ASN A 329 19.35 -3.75 8.10
CA ASN A 329 19.75 -3.88 9.50
C ASN A 329 21.23 -3.52 9.68
N SER A 330 21.57 -3.03 10.86
CA SER A 330 22.95 -2.76 11.29
C SER A 330 23.46 -3.82 12.27
N GLY A 331 24.78 -3.96 12.36
CA GLY A 331 25.40 -4.83 13.34
C GLY A 331 25.57 -6.28 12.91
N CYS A 332 25.65 -7.20 13.89
CA CYS A 332 26.01 -8.62 13.66
C CYS A 332 24.94 -9.42 12.89
N PHE A 333 23.72 -8.94 12.82
CA PHE A 333 22.65 -9.58 12.07
C PHE A 333 22.42 -8.94 10.68
N HIS A 334 23.30 -8.07 10.24
CA HIS A 334 23.25 -7.53 8.89
C HIS A 334 23.23 -8.65 7.85
N ASN A 335 22.32 -8.58 6.91
CA ASN A 335 22.08 -9.59 5.87
C ASN A 335 21.59 -10.97 6.39
N HIS A 336 21.07 -11.05 7.62
CA HIS A 336 20.57 -12.30 8.19
C HIS A 336 19.11 -12.17 8.61
N PHE A 337 18.33 -13.21 8.36
CA PHE A 337 17.01 -13.42 8.96
C PHE A 337 16.79 -14.90 9.27
N ILE A 338 15.83 -15.21 10.14
CA ILE A 338 15.48 -16.58 10.52
C ILE A 338 14.11 -16.90 9.96
N THR A 339 13.93 -18.12 9.43
CA THR A 339 12.60 -18.64 9.11
C THR A 339 12.04 -19.40 10.30
N PHE A 340 10.79 -19.12 10.64
CA PHE A 340 10.02 -19.88 11.61
C PHE A 340 9.20 -20.95 10.85
N SER A 341 9.45 -22.22 11.15
CA SER A 341 8.75 -23.38 10.60
C SER A 341 9.06 -24.60 11.44
N THR A 342 8.57 -25.78 11.07
CA THR A 342 8.94 -27.06 11.70
C THR A 342 10.45 -27.32 11.74
N ARG A 343 11.22 -26.65 10.85
CA ARG A 343 12.68 -26.66 10.80
C ARG A 343 13.17 -25.22 10.61
N PRO A 344 13.35 -24.45 11.70
CA PRO A 344 13.87 -23.09 11.61
C PRO A 344 15.22 -23.06 10.90
N GLN A 345 15.41 -22.09 10.03
CA GLN A 345 16.65 -21.92 9.25
C GLN A 345 17.11 -20.47 9.34
N GLN A 346 18.41 -20.29 9.50
CA GLN A 346 19.03 -18.98 9.33
C GLN A 346 19.38 -18.79 7.86
N ILE A 347 18.90 -17.69 7.28
CA ILE A 347 19.14 -17.32 5.89
C ILE A 347 20.06 -16.11 5.85
N THR A 348 21.08 -16.18 4.98
CA THR A 348 22.02 -15.08 4.73
C THR A 348 21.75 -14.48 3.35
N CYS A 349 21.43 -13.19 3.31
CA CYS A 349 21.32 -12.44 2.07
C CYS A 349 22.70 -12.02 1.59
N ARG A 350 23.20 -12.57 0.47
CA ARG A 350 24.48 -12.16 -0.11
C ARG A 350 24.23 -11.32 -1.39
N ARG A 351 24.67 -10.07 -1.41
CA ARG A 351 24.50 -9.16 -2.57
C ARG A 351 24.94 -9.75 -3.91
N LYS A 352 26.01 -10.55 -3.94
CA LYS A 352 26.49 -11.18 -5.18
C LYS A 352 25.58 -12.30 -5.69
N ASN A 353 24.80 -12.94 -4.81
CA ASN A 353 23.92 -14.06 -5.16
C ASN A 353 22.44 -13.65 -5.32
N PHE A 354 22.09 -12.39 -5.05
CA PHE A 354 20.74 -11.88 -5.28
C PHE A 354 20.33 -12.05 -6.76
N ARG A 355 21.31 -11.92 -7.67
CA ARG A 355 21.10 -12.19 -9.12
C ARG A 355 20.78 -13.66 -9.44
N GLN A 356 21.17 -14.60 -8.59
CA GLN A 356 20.97 -16.05 -8.81
C GLN A 356 20.03 -16.71 -7.77
N SER A 357 19.97 -16.20 -6.54
CA SER A 357 19.25 -16.86 -5.44
C SER A 357 17.72 -16.69 -5.50
N PHE A 358 17.20 -15.66 -6.19
CA PHE A 358 15.76 -15.54 -6.43
C PHE A 358 15.22 -16.54 -7.47
N ILE A 359 16.10 -17.21 -8.21
CA ILE A 359 15.71 -18.22 -9.22
C ILE A 359 15.38 -19.59 -8.58
N LEU A 360 15.70 -19.78 -7.29
CA LEU A 360 15.60 -21.10 -6.63
C LEU A 360 14.43 -21.23 -5.64
N PHE A 361 13.25 -20.73 -6.00
CA PHE A 361 12.00 -21.11 -5.35
C PHE A 361 11.08 -21.91 -6.29
N PRO A 362 11.49 -23.08 -6.78
CA PRO A 362 10.52 -24.08 -7.16
C PRO A 362 10.65 -25.27 -6.22
N THR A 363 9.55 -25.61 -5.59
CA THR A 363 9.33 -26.86 -4.88
C THR A 363 10.09 -27.08 -3.57
N TRP A 364 9.39 -27.55 -2.61
CA TRP A 364 9.55 -28.02 -1.23
C TRP A 364 10.90 -28.64 -0.81
N SER A 365 11.93 -28.71 -1.62
CA SER A 365 13.15 -29.49 -1.32
C SER A 365 14.50 -28.82 -1.53
N LEU A 366 14.58 -27.58 -2.02
CA LEU A 366 15.89 -26.98 -2.35
C LEU A 366 16.04 -25.53 -1.94
N ILE A 367 15.93 -25.23 -0.62
CA ILE A 367 16.75 -24.21 -0.03
C ILE A 367 17.97 -24.93 0.58
N ALA A 368 18.77 -25.54 -0.28
CA ALA A 368 20.14 -25.88 0.04
C ALA A 368 20.99 -24.61 -0.07
N MET A 369 20.69 -23.57 0.68
CA MET A 369 21.69 -22.58 1.00
C MET A 369 22.67 -23.27 1.93
N ARG A 370 23.92 -23.41 1.48
CA ARG A 370 25.03 -23.89 2.29
C ARG A 370 24.98 -23.21 3.66
N ILE A 371 24.67 -23.99 4.67
CA ILE A 371 24.89 -23.66 6.07
C ILE A 371 26.42 -23.53 6.19
N LEU A 372 26.94 -22.32 6.05
CA LEU A 372 28.32 -22.05 6.43
C LEU A 372 28.39 -22.11 7.95
N PRO A 373 29.51 -22.56 8.53
CA PRO A 373 29.66 -22.70 9.95
C PRO A 373 29.71 -21.34 10.65
N ILE A 374 28.55 -20.76 10.86
CA ILE A 374 28.32 -19.44 11.49
C ILE A 374 28.34 -19.57 13.02
N LEU A 375 28.39 -20.80 13.53
CA LEU A 375 28.40 -21.07 14.95
C LEU A 375 29.53 -20.35 15.71
N LYS A 376 30.72 -20.18 15.12
CA LYS A 376 31.82 -19.44 15.77
C LYS A 376 31.55 -17.94 15.88
N THR A 377 31.01 -17.33 14.84
CA THR A 377 30.70 -15.88 14.86
C THR A 377 29.46 -15.57 15.68
N GLN A 378 28.50 -16.50 15.76
CA GLN A 378 27.34 -16.39 16.63
C GLN A 378 27.70 -16.49 18.10
N GLU A 379 28.59 -17.41 18.50
CA GLU A 379 29.07 -17.51 19.87
C GLU A 379 29.78 -16.22 20.29
N GLU A 380 30.58 -15.61 19.44
CA GLU A 380 31.24 -14.32 19.72
C GLU A 380 30.23 -13.18 19.86
N CYS A 381 29.24 -13.10 18.99
CA CYS A 381 28.16 -12.10 19.11
C CYS A 381 27.28 -12.34 20.34
N MET A 382 26.93 -13.60 20.63
CA MET A 382 26.14 -13.94 21.82
C MET A 382 26.90 -13.74 23.11
N ARG A 383 28.21 -13.99 23.17
CA ARG A 383 29.05 -13.64 24.32
C ARG A 383 29.11 -12.12 24.57
N LYS A 384 29.09 -11.30 23.52
CA LYS A 384 29.03 -9.84 23.66
C LYS A 384 27.66 -9.31 24.11
N TRP A 385 26.57 -10.08 23.90
CA TRP A 385 25.21 -9.70 24.28
C TRP A 385 24.77 -10.14 25.66
N GLY A 386 25.58 -10.93 26.37
CA GLY A 386 25.28 -11.38 27.71
C GLY A 386 24.15 -12.42 27.79
N THR A 387 23.90 -12.88 29.01
CA THR A 387 23.04 -14.02 29.38
C THR A 387 21.53 -13.86 29.03
N SER A 388 21.06 -12.70 28.58
CA SER A 388 19.67 -12.49 28.24
C SER A 388 19.20 -13.24 26.97
N CYS A 389 20.07 -13.46 26.00
CA CYS A 389 19.72 -14.23 24.80
C CYS A 389 19.59 -15.74 25.03
N ARG A 390 20.27 -16.31 26.03
CA ARG A 390 20.15 -17.75 26.31
C ARG A 390 18.74 -18.17 26.72
N ARG A 391 17.93 -17.27 27.29
CA ARG A 391 16.56 -17.59 27.71
C ARG A 391 15.56 -17.62 26.54
N LEU A 392 15.87 -16.99 25.42
CA LEU A 392 15.01 -17.00 24.23
C LEU A 392 15.10 -18.31 23.42
N PHE A 393 16.21 -19.02 23.52
CA PHE A 393 16.46 -20.28 22.79
C PHE A 393 16.39 -21.55 23.63
N SER A 394 16.31 -21.46 24.95
CA SER A 394 16.20 -22.63 25.86
C SER A 394 14.74 -22.99 26.21
N GLY A 395 13.77 -22.28 25.66
CA GLY A 395 12.34 -22.52 25.87
C GLY A 395 11.56 -22.94 24.59
N MET A 396 12.28 -23.34 23.53
CA MET A 396 11.69 -23.93 22.31
C MET A 396 12.03 -25.42 22.20
#